data_7f76c964daa35688b1fcb87a1dccb65a
#
_entry.id   7f76c964daa35688b1fcb87a1dccb65a
#
_cell.length_a   1.000
_cell.length_b   1.000
_cell.length_c   1.000
_cell.angle_alpha   90.00
_cell.angle_beta   90.00
_cell.angle_gamma   90.00
#
_symmetry.space_group_name_H-M   'P 1'
#
loop_
_entity.id
_entity.type
_entity.pdbx_description
1 polymer ?
#
loop_
_entity_poly.entity_id
_entity_poly.type
_entity_poly.pdbx_seq_one_letter_code
_entity_poly.pdbx_strand_id
1 'polypeptide(L)'
;LNRLYFANRDDNATFTLLIDLKRSKTETDESDVAVLSALNEKLPSYLRAAVRKRVKRGDCFMGRERKRGAVEDYANFLYSGCDKDFSRLFNFDGFEKPKYFITLDADSVLQPKGVLRAVNVFSHEENEKYDLLAFDGKTNAFSLKTAYARLFHGGDGYEIYPAYSNLFYNLTGKSIFTGKGIFNLERYVEKLSGVLPENRVLSHDIIEGAILNTGASGVPVYEDAPLCFSSNENRRLRWKRGDVQLLPFVNFTNPKENNKKIDKFYKFLMVFNGFSVLSAPCFLALFILSFLSASPTFFALIIAAFFTNTIFVGVTGFFDVFVNLSVSAYVKRLTKEFIKDFFGLVMLPYFAVVDLYVFTVSVVRSLTKKNLLLWKPFFAGRVREKKKRKIKGADYLLSHAKLMYKYFTFVKNPLVPDNFTVLPKGDYQNYTSPTNIGFSILSDVSASILEITDYETAKNRVKNTLDAALSLEKFNGHLFNWYDVNTKSPLEPCFVSSVDSANFITALIVAREYFSGDIKRAVDEYLKT
;
A
#
# COMPACT_ATOMS: atom_id res chain seq x y z
N LEU A 1 -12.52 2.87 4.41
CA LEU A 1 -12.93 3.69 3.27
C LEU A 1 -12.89 5.18 3.63
N ASN A 2 -13.41 5.64 4.80
CA ASN A 2 -13.35 7.06 5.22
C ASN A 2 -11.93 7.63 5.17
N ARG A 3 -10.93 6.90 5.73
CA ARG A 3 -9.52 7.35 5.68
C ARG A 3 -9.01 7.50 4.25
N LEU A 4 -9.37 6.56 3.36
CA LEU A 4 -9.01 6.63 1.95
C LEU A 4 -9.64 7.86 1.28
N TYR A 5 -10.91 8.12 1.54
CA TYR A 5 -11.62 9.30 1.03
C TYR A 5 -10.94 10.60 1.49
N PHE A 6 -10.77 10.80 2.81
CA PHE A 6 -10.18 12.04 3.32
C PHE A 6 -8.73 12.27 2.87
N ALA A 7 -7.96 11.20 2.67
CA ALA A 7 -6.59 11.29 2.17
C ALA A 7 -6.50 11.57 0.66
N ASN A 8 -7.57 11.29 -0.10
CA ASN A 8 -7.58 11.34 -1.56
C ASN A 8 -8.79 12.09 -2.12
N ARG A 9 -9.44 12.92 -1.31
CA ARG A 9 -10.62 13.68 -1.72
C ARG A 9 -10.29 14.58 -2.91
N ASP A 10 -11.14 14.48 -3.94
CA ASP A 10 -11.10 15.29 -5.15
C ASP A 10 -12.53 15.37 -5.70
N ASP A 11 -12.93 16.50 -6.29
CA ASP A 11 -14.28 16.72 -6.79
C ASP A 11 -14.62 15.81 -7.99
N ASN A 12 -13.60 15.34 -8.71
CA ASN A 12 -13.73 14.42 -9.84
C ASN A 12 -13.53 12.94 -9.45
N ALA A 13 -13.39 12.62 -8.15
CA ALA A 13 -13.16 11.27 -7.66
C ALA A 13 -14.30 10.79 -6.75
N THR A 14 -14.85 9.63 -7.07
CA THR A 14 -15.86 8.95 -6.24
C THR A 14 -15.30 7.67 -5.64
N PHE A 15 -15.75 7.33 -4.44
CA PHE A 15 -15.27 6.17 -3.68
C PHE A 15 -16.41 5.20 -3.43
N THR A 16 -16.31 4.00 -4.00
CA THR A 16 -17.35 2.98 -3.93
C THR A 16 -16.87 1.75 -3.17
N LEU A 17 -17.67 1.26 -2.25
CA LEU A 17 -17.50 -0.02 -1.60
C LEU A 17 -18.25 -1.08 -2.40
N LEU A 18 -17.52 -2.04 -3.01
CA LEU A 18 -18.10 -3.20 -3.65
C LEU A 18 -18.31 -4.29 -2.61
N ILE A 19 -19.53 -4.79 -2.50
CA ILE A 19 -19.94 -5.73 -1.46
C ILE A 19 -20.46 -7.02 -2.07
N ASP A 20 -19.77 -8.13 -1.78
CA ASP A 20 -20.28 -9.48 -1.95
C ASP A 20 -20.95 -9.95 -0.66
N LEU A 21 -22.22 -10.28 -0.72
CA LEU A 21 -22.94 -10.88 0.39
C LEU A 21 -22.38 -12.28 0.71
N LYS A 22 -22.50 -12.69 1.96
CA LYS A 22 -22.01 -13.99 2.43
C LYS A 22 -22.64 -15.12 1.62
N ARG A 23 -21.87 -16.20 1.38
CA ARG A 23 -22.38 -17.43 0.77
C ARG A 23 -23.58 -17.95 1.55
N SER A 24 -24.69 -18.27 0.86
CA SER A 24 -25.92 -18.78 1.44
C SER A 24 -26.45 -20.00 0.66
N LYS A 25 -27.37 -20.75 1.25
CA LYS A 25 -28.14 -21.81 0.56
C LYS A 25 -29.27 -21.24 -0.28
N THR A 26 -29.68 -20.01 -0.02
CA THR A 26 -30.74 -19.27 -0.67
C THR A 26 -30.21 -18.01 -1.33
N GLU A 27 -30.92 -17.45 -2.28
CA GLU A 27 -30.54 -16.19 -2.95
C GLU A 27 -30.53 -15.03 -1.97
N THR A 28 -31.45 -15.00 -1.03
CA THR A 28 -31.54 -14.03 0.07
C THR A 28 -31.29 -14.74 1.39
N ASP A 29 -30.71 -14.03 2.36
CA ASP A 29 -30.34 -14.53 3.69
C ASP A 29 -30.69 -13.48 4.75
N GLU A 30 -31.17 -13.93 5.91
CA GLU A 30 -31.52 -13.01 7.01
C GLU A 30 -30.36 -12.11 7.44
N SER A 31 -29.13 -12.61 7.33
CA SER A 31 -27.92 -11.81 7.64
C SER A 31 -27.72 -10.62 6.68
N ASP A 32 -28.36 -10.61 5.51
CA ASP A 32 -28.26 -9.53 4.53
C ASP A 32 -28.95 -8.26 5.04
N VAL A 33 -30.05 -8.43 5.78
CA VAL A 33 -30.82 -7.32 6.36
C VAL A 33 -29.92 -6.46 7.24
N ALA A 34 -29.09 -7.08 8.08
CA ALA A 34 -28.17 -6.35 8.95
C ALA A 34 -27.12 -5.54 8.16
N VAL A 35 -26.61 -6.08 7.03
CA VAL A 35 -25.67 -5.38 6.16
C VAL A 35 -26.35 -4.21 5.48
N LEU A 36 -27.54 -4.41 4.92
CA LEU A 36 -28.29 -3.38 4.21
C LEU A 36 -28.75 -2.25 5.14
N SER A 37 -29.22 -2.57 6.37
CA SER A 37 -29.58 -1.59 7.38
C SER A 37 -28.36 -0.77 7.80
N ALA A 38 -27.22 -1.42 8.04
CA ALA A 38 -25.99 -0.74 8.39
C ALA A 38 -25.50 0.22 7.28
N LEU A 39 -25.70 -0.12 6.02
CA LEU A 39 -25.40 0.76 4.89
C LEU A 39 -26.37 1.95 4.84
N ASN A 40 -27.66 1.72 5.02
CA ASN A 40 -28.65 2.81 5.07
C ASN A 40 -28.38 3.82 6.19
N GLU A 41 -28.01 3.32 7.37
CA GLU A 41 -27.86 4.16 8.57
C GLU A 41 -26.48 4.85 8.67
N LYS A 42 -25.42 4.18 8.20
CA LYS A 42 -24.03 4.56 8.51
C LYS A 42 -23.18 4.94 7.29
N LEU A 43 -23.68 4.74 6.07
CA LEU A 43 -22.93 5.12 4.88
C LEU A 43 -23.00 6.65 4.70
N PRO A 44 -21.87 7.37 4.79
CA PRO A 44 -21.86 8.81 4.54
C PRO A 44 -22.28 9.13 3.09
N SER A 45 -22.91 10.30 2.88
CA SER A 45 -23.38 10.74 1.56
C SER A 45 -22.25 10.87 0.52
N TYR A 46 -21.03 11.12 0.96
CA TYR A 46 -19.84 11.24 0.10
C TYR A 46 -19.24 9.87 -0.30
N LEU A 47 -19.78 8.77 0.18
CA LEU A 47 -19.35 7.42 -0.19
C LEU A 47 -20.46 6.67 -0.91
N ARG A 48 -20.10 5.86 -1.88
CA ARG A 48 -21.00 4.97 -2.60
C ARG A 48 -20.85 3.53 -2.12
N ALA A 49 -21.90 2.74 -2.22
CA ALA A 49 -21.83 1.31 -2.02
C ALA A 49 -22.66 0.57 -3.08
N ALA A 50 -22.09 -0.50 -3.63
CA ALA A 50 -22.75 -1.37 -4.60
C ALA A 50 -22.77 -2.79 -4.07
N VAL A 51 -23.96 -3.31 -3.79
CA VAL A 51 -24.18 -4.66 -3.27
C VAL A 51 -24.55 -5.57 -4.43
N ARG A 52 -23.72 -6.58 -4.69
CA ARG A 52 -23.89 -7.51 -5.80
C ARG A 52 -24.99 -8.54 -5.55
N LYS A 53 -25.64 -8.97 -6.63
CA LYS A 53 -26.54 -10.12 -6.60
C LYS A 53 -25.75 -11.41 -6.39
N ARG A 54 -26.35 -12.35 -5.67
CA ARG A 54 -25.87 -13.72 -5.63
C ARG A 54 -26.34 -14.47 -6.88
N VAL A 55 -25.48 -15.34 -7.39
CA VAL A 55 -25.80 -16.28 -8.45
C VAL A 55 -25.70 -17.71 -7.92
N LYS A 56 -26.53 -18.60 -8.42
CA LYS A 56 -26.53 -20.03 -8.04
C LYS A 56 -25.25 -20.70 -8.54
N ARG A 57 -24.54 -21.39 -7.63
CA ARG A 57 -23.32 -22.13 -7.94
C ARG A 57 -23.28 -23.45 -7.19
N GLY A 58 -23.61 -24.53 -7.91
CA GLY A 58 -23.81 -25.82 -7.28
C GLY A 58 -24.90 -25.73 -6.21
N ASP A 59 -24.59 -26.10 -4.98
CA ASP A 59 -25.54 -26.14 -3.86
C ASP A 59 -25.62 -24.80 -3.07
N CYS A 60 -25.10 -23.70 -3.60
CA CYS A 60 -25.12 -22.41 -2.91
C CYS A 60 -25.24 -21.23 -3.84
N PHE A 61 -25.58 -20.08 -3.23
CA PHE A 61 -25.64 -18.77 -3.85
C PHE A 61 -24.48 -17.92 -3.34
N MET A 62 -23.76 -17.26 -4.24
CA MET A 62 -22.62 -16.38 -3.94
C MET A 62 -22.37 -15.39 -5.08
N GLY A 63 -21.54 -14.37 -4.85
CA GLY A 63 -21.12 -13.45 -5.91
C GLY A 63 -20.39 -14.15 -7.06
N ARG A 64 -20.71 -13.78 -8.30
CA ARG A 64 -20.07 -14.29 -9.51
C ARG A 64 -18.58 -14.02 -9.49
N GLU A 65 -17.72 -15.01 -9.73
CA GLU A 65 -16.27 -14.89 -9.87
C GLU A 65 -15.56 -14.11 -8.76
N ARG A 66 -16.17 -13.93 -7.60
CA ARG A 66 -15.60 -13.24 -6.44
C ARG A 66 -15.07 -11.83 -6.81
N LYS A 67 -13.81 -11.47 -6.40
CA LYS A 67 -13.22 -10.17 -6.68
C LYS A 67 -13.18 -9.85 -8.17
N ARG A 68 -12.75 -10.80 -9.02
CA ARG A 68 -12.72 -10.61 -10.48
C ARG A 68 -14.08 -10.22 -11.02
N GLY A 69 -15.08 -11.02 -10.70
CA GLY A 69 -16.45 -10.73 -11.13
C GLY A 69 -17.00 -9.43 -10.52
N ALA A 70 -16.61 -9.09 -9.28
CA ALA A 70 -17.02 -7.83 -8.67
C ALA A 70 -16.48 -6.62 -9.43
N VAL A 71 -15.22 -6.67 -9.82
CA VAL A 71 -14.60 -5.61 -10.63
C VAL A 71 -15.22 -5.55 -12.02
N GLU A 72 -15.43 -6.70 -12.65
CA GLU A 72 -16.03 -6.80 -13.99
C GLU A 72 -17.48 -6.30 -14.02
N ASP A 73 -18.33 -6.74 -13.09
CA ASP A 73 -19.72 -6.30 -12.99
C ASP A 73 -19.79 -4.78 -12.73
N TYR A 74 -18.91 -4.26 -11.88
CA TYR A 74 -18.86 -2.85 -11.58
C TYR A 74 -18.33 -2.01 -12.76
N ALA A 75 -17.31 -2.47 -13.46
CA ALA A 75 -16.82 -1.80 -14.67
C ALA A 75 -17.89 -1.76 -15.79
N ASN A 76 -18.64 -2.86 -15.97
CA ASN A 76 -19.75 -2.89 -16.91
C ASN A 76 -20.88 -1.93 -16.52
N PHE A 77 -21.20 -1.83 -15.23
CA PHE A 77 -22.15 -0.84 -14.72
C PHE A 77 -21.65 0.60 -14.96
N LEU A 78 -20.39 0.88 -14.59
CA LEU A 78 -19.80 2.20 -14.84
C LEU A 78 -19.80 2.60 -16.32
N TYR A 79 -19.66 1.61 -17.23
CA TYR A 79 -19.62 1.84 -18.67
C TYR A 79 -21.00 2.06 -19.28
N SER A 80 -21.96 1.23 -18.91
CA SER A 80 -23.30 1.15 -19.55
C SER A 80 -24.44 1.78 -18.75
N GLY A 81 -24.25 2.03 -17.45
CA GLY A 81 -25.32 2.44 -16.52
C GLY A 81 -26.25 1.30 -16.12
N CYS A 82 -26.04 0.05 -16.62
CA CYS A 82 -26.94 -1.08 -16.35
C CYS A 82 -26.60 -1.76 -15.01
N ASP A 83 -27.51 -1.74 -14.06
CA ASP A 83 -27.36 -2.23 -12.69
C ASP A 83 -27.82 -3.69 -12.47
N LYS A 84 -28.06 -4.45 -13.55
CA LYS A 84 -28.64 -5.81 -13.51
C LYS A 84 -27.92 -6.76 -12.54
N ASP A 85 -26.61 -6.60 -12.33
CA ASP A 85 -25.76 -7.47 -11.52
C ASP A 85 -25.72 -7.04 -10.04
N PHE A 86 -26.40 -5.94 -9.69
CA PHE A 86 -26.47 -5.41 -8.33
C PHE A 86 -27.85 -5.59 -7.73
N SER A 87 -27.91 -5.98 -6.45
CA SER A 87 -29.15 -6.04 -5.68
C SER A 87 -29.55 -4.67 -5.16
N ARG A 88 -28.56 -3.81 -4.85
CA ARG A 88 -28.78 -2.45 -4.38
C ARG A 88 -27.57 -1.55 -4.62
N LEU A 89 -27.85 -0.31 -5.02
CA LEU A 89 -26.90 0.78 -5.15
C LEU A 89 -27.24 1.88 -4.14
N PHE A 90 -26.23 2.44 -3.49
CA PHE A 90 -26.38 3.51 -2.51
C PHE A 90 -25.59 4.74 -2.94
N ASN A 91 -26.22 5.92 -2.92
CA ASN A 91 -25.63 7.22 -3.26
C ASN A 91 -25.10 7.31 -4.71
N PHE A 92 -25.85 6.75 -5.66
CA PHE A 92 -25.51 6.81 -7.10
C PHE A 92 -26.29 7.89 -7.87
N ASP A 93 -27.03 8.75 -7.17
CA ASP A 93 -27.72 9.88 -7.82
C ASP A 93 -26.70 10.77 -8.53
N GLY A 94 -27.03 11.21 -9.75
CA GLY A 94 -26.13 12.01 -10.58
C GLY A 94 -24.86 11.25 -11.03
N PHE A 95 -24.93 9.92 -11.17
CA PHE A 95 -23.82 9.13 -11.66
C PHE A 95 -23.42 9.54 -13.08
N GLU A 96 -22.14 9.82 -13.27
CA GLU A 96 -21.52 10.06 -14.56
C GLU A 96 -20.48 8.97 -14.87
N LYS A 97 -20.36 8.60 -16.15
CA LYS A 97 -19.39 7.60 -16.63
C LYS A 97 -17.97 8.13 -16.43
N PRO A 98 -17.14 7.46 -15.60
CA PRO A 98 -15.76 7.91 -15.40
C PRO A 98 -14.86 7.46 -16.56
N LYS A 99 -13.79 8.20 -16.83
CA LYS A 99 -12.75 7.80 -17.78
C LYS A 99 -11.88 6.68 -17.21
N TYR A 100 -11.58 6.73 -15.91
CA TYR A 100 -10.72 5.78 -15.22
C TYR A 100 -11.43 5.19 -14.00
N PHE A 101 -11.03 3.98 -13.62
CA PHE A 101 -11.38 3.44 -12.32
C PHE A 101 -10.17 2.79 -11.65
N ILE A 102 -10.14 2.80 -10.30
CA ILE A 102 -9.06 2.26 -9.48
C ILE A 102 -9.59 1.09 -8.67
N THR A 103 -8.84 -0.02 -8.68
CA THR A 103 -9.13 -1.18 -7.83
C THR A 103 -8.18 -1.25 -6.66
N LEU A 104 -8.73 -1.47 -5.46
CA LEU A 104 -8.00 -1.70 -4.22
C LEU A 104 -8.62 -2.86 -3.44
N ASP A 105 -7.80 -3.57 -2.66
CA ASP A 105 -8.33 -4.54 -1.68
C ASP A 105 -8.84 -3.79 -0.43
N ALA A 106 -9.71 -4.41 0.34
CA ALA A 106 -10.32 -3.80 1.52
C ALA A 106 -9.29 -3.43 2.62
N ASP A 107 -8.14 -4.07 2.62
CA ASP A 107 -7.00 -3.86 3.52
C ASP A 107 -5.88 -3.01 2.91
N SER A 108 -6.03 -2.59 1.66
CA SER A 108 -5.06 -1.73 0.98
C SER A 108 -5.14 -0.28 1.46
N VAL A 109 -3.99 0.32 1.69
CA VAL A 109 -3.85 1.74 2.07
C VAL A 109 -3.11 2.47 0.95
N LEU A 110 -3.79 3.43 0.32
CA LEU A 110 -3.20 4.32 -0.65
C LEU A 110 -2.67 5.58 0.06
N GLN A 111 -1.53 6.09 -0.40
CA GLN A 111 -0.96 7.33 0.15
C GLN A 111 -1.89 8.54 -0.09
N PRO A 112 -1.77 9.62 0.71
CA PRO A 112 -2.48 10.87 0.45
C PRO A 112 -2.19 11.38 -0.97
N LYS A 113 -3.25 11.86 -1.65
CA LYS A 113 -3.21 12.29 -3.07
C LYS A 113 -2.79 11.19 -4.06
N GLY A 114 -2.81 9.92 -3.64
CA GLY A 114 -2.44 8.79 -4.51
C GLY A 114 -3.38 8.61 -5.69
N VAL A 115 -4.69 8.92 -5.53
CA VAL A 115 -5.67 8.92 -6.63
C VAL A 115 -5.29 9.96 -7.68
N LEU A 116 -5.08 11.21 -7.27
CA LEU A 116 -4.68 12.30 -8.18
C LEU A 116 -3.37 11.97 -8.90
N ARG A 117 -2.38 11.45 -8.15
CA ARG A 117 -1.11 11.03 -8.74
C ARG A 117 -1.29 9.92 -9.77
N ALA A 118 -2.12 8.91 -9.49
CA ALA A 118 -2.40 7.82 -10.41
C ALA A 118 -3.05 8.32 -11.71
N VAL A 119 -4.03 9.22 -11.59
CA VAL A 119 -4.71 9.84 -12.75
C VAL A 119 -3.73 10.68 -13.58
N ASN A 120 -2.91 11.53 -12.92
CA ASN A 120 -1.93 12.36 -13.61
C ASN A 120 -0.91 11.52 -14.39
N VAL A 121 -0.38 10.44 -13.76
CA VAL A 121 0.54 9.52 -14.43
C VAL A 121 -0.15 8.84 -15.62
N PHE A 122 -1.40 8.38 -15.46
CA PHE A 122 -2.08 7.69 -16.54
C PHE A 122 -2.50 8.63 -17.70
N SER A 123 -2.75 9.90 -17.40
CA SER A 123 -3.13 10.89 -18.40
C SER A 123 -1.94 11.45 -19.20
N HIS A 124 -0.70 11.10 -18.83
CA HIS A 124 0.49 11.53 -19.54
C HIS A 124 0.59 10.84 -20.92
N GLU A 125 0.96 11.57 -21.95
CA GLU A 125 1.01 11.09 -23.35
C GLU A 125 1.80 9.79 -23.52
N GLU A 126 2.95 9.66 -22.86
CA GLU A 126 3.78 8.45 -22.91
C GLU A 126 3.08 7.19 -22.39
N ASN A 127 2.04 7.35 -21.56
CA ASN A 127 1.28 6.28 -20.96
C ASN A 127 -0.03 5.95 -21.70
N GLU A 128 -0.36 6.67 -22.78
CA GLU A 128 -1.55 6.38 -23.60
C GLU A 128 -1.56 4.96 -24.19
N LYS A 129 -0.40 4.39 -24.40
CA LYS A 129 -0.24 3.00 -24.89
C LYS A 129 -0.74 1.94 -23.89
N TYR A 130 -0.86 2.26 -22.60
CA TYR A 130 -1.29 1.32 -21.57
C TYR A 130 -2.80 1.33 -21.38
N ASP A 131 -3.37 0.18 -21.09
CA ASP A 131 -4.78 0.00 -20.71
C ASP A 131 -4.96 0.01 -19.21
N LEU A 132 -3.87 -0.32 -18.49
CA LEU A 132 -3.78 -0.48 -17.05
C LEU A 132 -2.40 -0.02 -16.57
N LEU A 133 -2.35 0.75 -15.48
CA LEU A 133 -1.12 0.97 -14.72
C LEU A 133 -1.21 0.28 -13.36
N ALA A 134 -0.31 -0.67 -13.13
CA ALA A 134 -0.21 -1.39 -11.85
C ALA A 134 0.36 -0.49 -10.75
N PHE A 135 -0.15 -0.64 -9.52
CA PHE A 135 0.39 0.03 -8.34
C PHE A 135 1.52 -0.79 -7.71
N ASP A 136 2.42 -0.10 -7.00
CA ASP A 136 3.55 -0.71 -6.32
C ASP A 136 3.10 -1.24 -4.95
N GLY A 137 3.06 -2.56 -4.80
CA GLY A 137 2.72 -3.19 -3.53
C GLY A 137 3.86 -3.06 -2.51
N LYS A 138 3.59 -2.42 -1.37
CA LYS A 138 4.52 -2.26 -0.26
C LYS A 138 3.96 -2.80 1.03
N THR A 139 4.82 -3.29 1.92
CA THR A 139 4.37 -3.72 3.24
C THR A 139 4.08 -2.51 4.13
N ASN A 140 2.90 -2.52 4.75
CA ASN A 140 2.55 -1.57 5.79
C ASN A 140 3.43 -1.80 7.03
N ALA A 141 4.31 -0.84 7.35
CA ALA A 141 5.22 -0.93 8.50
C ALA A 141 4.47 -1.13 9.83
N PHE A 142 3.27 -0.58 9.98
CA PHE A 142 2.44 -0.76 11.17
C PHE A 142 1.87 -2.17 11.33
N SER A 143 1.91 -3.00 10.29
CA SER A 143 1.51 -4.41 10.36
C SER A 143 2.60 -5.33 10.90
N LEU A 144 3.86 -4.87 10.99
CA LEU A 144 5.02 -5.66 11.45
C LEU A 144 5.02 -5.91 12.97
N LYS A 145 3.91 -6.40 13.50
CA LYS A 145 3.65 -6.53 14.95
C LYS A 145 4.33 -7.71 15.61
N THR A 146 4.72 -8.73 14.86
CA THR A 146 5.33 -9.96 15.37
C THR A 146 6.79 -10.09 14.96
N ALA A 147 7.57 -10.95 15.65
CA ALA A 147 8.93 -11.28 15.24
C ALA A 147 8.96 -11.92 13.85
N TYR A 148 7.98 -12.79 13.56
CA TYR A 148 7.79 -13.39 12.24
C TYR A 148 7.59 -12.33 11.16
N ALA A 149 6.62 -11.43 11.33
CA ALA A 149 6.36 -10.38 10.36
C ALA A 149 7.59 -9.49 10.12
N ARG A 150 8.30 -9.09 11.18
CA ARG A 150 9.54 -8.31 11.06
C ARG A 150 10.66 -9.04 10.34
N LEU A 151 10.81 -10.34 10.59
CA LEU A 151 11.85 -11.15 9.96
C LEU A 151 11.58 -11.37 8.48
N PHE A 152 10.38 -11.83 8.14
CA PHE A 152 10.05 -12.27 6.77
C PHE A 152 9.49 -11.17 5.88
N HIS A 153 8.87 -10.13 6.45
CA HIS A 153 8.20 -9.06 5.71
C HIS A 153 8.69 -7.64 6.06
N GLY A 154 9.55 -7.51 7.06
CA GLY A 154 10.18 -6.23 7.43
C GLY A 154 11.50 -6.04 6.67
N GLY A 155 11.62 -4.98 5.91
CA GLY A 155 12.83 -4.60 5.20
C GLY A 155 12.65 -3.19 4.62
N ASP A 156 13.70 -2.64 4.03
CA ASP A 156 13.68 -1.33 3.39
C ASP A 156 12.88 -1.42 2.08
N GLY A 157 11.52 -1.42 2.22
CA GLY A 157 10.60 -1.54 1.10
C GLY A 157 10.49 -2.97 0.57
N TYR A 158 9.77 -3.83 1.30
CA TYR A 158 9.35 -5.11 0.73
C TYR A 158 8.34 -4.83 -0.38
N GLU A 159 8.83 -4.81 -1.59
CA GLU A 159 8.02 -4.76 -2.79
C GLU A 159 7.66 -6.18 -3.17
N ILE A 160 6.37 -6.51 -3.18
CA ILE A 160 5.90 -7.84 -3.59
C ILE A 160 6.26 -8.08 -5.05
N TYR A 161 6.12 -7.04 -5.88
CA TYR A 161 6.60 -6.95 -7.24
C TYR A 161 6.95 -5.49 -7.55
N PRO A 162 8.25 -5.11 -7.55
CA PRO A 162 8.66 -3.75 -7.88
C PRO A 162 8.24 -3.45 -9.33
N ALA A 163 7.31 -2.51 -9.51
CA ALA A 163 6.69 -2.31 -10.80
C ALA A 163 7.65 -1.62 -11.80
N TYR A 164 8.34 -0.56 -11.37
CA TYR A 164 9.13 0.27 -12.29
C TYR A 164 10.65 0.14 -12.12
N SER A 165 11.15 -0.40 -11.02
CA SER A 165 12.58 -0.65 -10.80
C SER A 165 13.02 -2.06 -11.17
N ASN A 166 12.11 -2.88 -11.66
CA ASN A 166 12.35 -4.24 -12.04
C ASN A 166 13.08 -4.31 -13.38
N LEU A 167 14.09 -5.18 -13.47
CA LEU A 167 14.82 -5.42 -14.72
C LEU A 167 13.86 -5.73 -15.90
N PHE A 168 12.83 -6.52 -15.66
CA PHE A 168 11.84 -6.86 -16.70
C PHE A 168 11.07 -5.64 -17.20
N TYR A 169 10.65 -4.73 -16.30
CA TYR A 169 9.99 -3.49 -16.72
C TYR A 169 10.93 -2.62 -17.55
N ASN A 170 12.17 -2.47 -17.13
CA ASN A 170 13.17 -1.69 -17.84
C ASN A 170 13.48 -2.25 -19.24
N LEU A 171 13.46 -3.58 -19.39
CA LEU A 171 13.73 -4.25 -20.67
C LEU A 171 12.51 -4.33 -21.60
N THR A 172 11.30 -4.44 -21.06
CA THR A 172 10.09 -4.76 -21.83
C THR A 172 9.05 -3.65 -21.85
N GLY A 173 9.15 -2.68 -20.95
CA GLY A 173 8.11 -1.67 -20.71
C GLY A 173 6.82 -2.24 -20.09
N LYS A 174 6.85 -3.49 -19.57
CA LYS A 174 5.67 -4.19 -19.04
C LYS A 174 5.79 -4.42 -17.56
N SER A 175 4.67 -4.21 -16.84
CA SER A 175 4.55 -4.42 -15.41
C SER A 175 3.71 -5.64 -15.07
N ILE A 176 3.82 -6.12 -13.84
CA ILE A 176 3.02 -7.23 -13.31
C ILE A 176 1.84 -6.65 -12.52
N PHE A 177 0.63 -6.95 -12.97
CA PHE A 177 -0.57 -6.58 -12.23
C PHE A 177 -0.81 -7.55 -11.08
N THR A 178 -1.08 -7.02 -9.90
CA THR A 178 -1.31 -7.76 -8.64
C THR A 178 -2.68 -7.48 -8.02
N GLY A 179 -3.64 -7.08 -8.84
CA GLY A 179 -5.02 -6.81 -8.42
C GLY A 179 -5.26 -5.38 -7.91
N LYS A 180 -4.27 -4.49 -7.98
CA LYS A 180 -4.39 -3.07 -7.62
C LYS A 180 -3.76 -2.21 -8.72
N GLY A 181 -4.52 -1.24 -9.17
CA GLY A 181 -4.10 -0.37 -10.26
C GLY A 181 -5.19 0.57 -10.73
N ILE A 182 -4.86 1.39 -11.69
CA ILE A 182 -5.78 2.28 -12.39
C ILE A 182 -5.99 1.79 -13.81
N PHE A 183 -7.24 1.71 -14.23
CA PHE A 183 -7.67 1.20 -15.54
C PHE A 183 -8.32 2.31 -16.36
N ASN A 184 -8.11 2.27 -17.67
CA ASN A 184 -8.99 2.94 -18.61
C ASN A 184 -10.28 2.11 -18.73
N LEU A 185 -11.43 2.70 -18.38
CA LEU A 185 -12.71 2.00 -18.29
C LEU A 185 -13.16 1.43 -19.65
N GLU A 186 -13.06 2.20 -20.71
CA GLU A 186 -13.48 1.80 -22.06
C GLU A 186 -12.65 0.60 -22.54
N ARG A 187 -11.32 0.71 -22.47
CA ARG A 187 -10.40 -0.36 -22.87
C ARG A 187 -10.56 -1.63 -22.04
N TYR A 188 -10.87 -1.49 -20.74
CA TYR A 188 -11.18 -2.63 -19.88
C TYR A 188 -12.40 -3.40 -20.40
N VAL A 189 -13.49 -2.69 -20.67
CA VAL A 189 -14.75 -3.32 -21.13
C VAL A 189 -14.59 -3.93 -22.53
N GLU A 190 -13.91 -3.22 -23.43
CA GLU A 190 -13.69 -3.69 -24.80
C GLU A 190 -12.80 -4.93 -24.88
N LYS A 191 -11.71 -4.96 -24.09
CA LYS A 191 -10.68 -6.00 -24.24
C LYS A 191 -10.82 -7.15 -23.25
N LEU A 192 -11.33 -6.91 -22.03
CA LEU A 192 -11.28 -7.89 -20.94
C LEU A 192 -12.65 -8.40 -20.49
N SER A 193 -13.69 -7.55 -20.42
CA SER A 193 -14.99 -7.97 -19.90
C SER A 193 -15.57 -9.15 -20.70
N GLY A 194 -15.99 -10.23 -20.00
CA GLY A 194 -16.52 -11.44 -20.62
C GLY A 194 -15.52 -12.34 -21.35
N VAL A 195 -14.24 -12.03 -21.33
CA VAL A 195 -13.20 -12.77 -22.06
C VAL A 195 -12.70 -14.00 -21.30
N LEU A 196 -12.55 -13.88 -19.99
CA LEU A 196 -12.03 -14.97 -19.17
C LEU A 196 -13.14 -15.99 -18.84
N PRO A 197 -12.87 -17.30 -18.98
CA PRO A 197 -13.87 -18.32 -18.71
C PRO A 197 -14.28 -18.34 -17.23
N GLU A 198 -15.57 -18.50 -17.01
CA GLU A 198 -16.12 -18.57 -15.66
C GLU A 198 -15.66 -19.82 -14.90
N ASN A 199 -15.46 -19.67 -13.59
CA ASN A 199 -15.10 -20.73 -12.64
C ASN A 199 -13.77 -21.44 -12.91
N ARG A 200 -12.88 -20.87 -13.72
CA ARG A 200 -11.62 -21.52 -14.10
C ARG A 200 -10.37 -20.83 -13.60
N VAL A 201 -10.41 -19.53 -13.38
CA VAL A 201 -9.22 -18.71 -13.08
C VAL A 201 -9.24 -18.26 -11.64
N LEU A 202 -8.32 -18.78 -10.81
CA LEU A 202 -8.18 -18.40 -9.40
C LEU A 202 -7.26 -17.18 -9.22
N SER A 203 -6.07 -17.21 -9.84
CA SER A 203 -5.11 -16.10 -9.90
C SER A 203 -5.33 -15.35 -11.21
N HIS A 204 -6.28 -14.43 -11.22
CA HIS A 204 -6.67 -13.74 -12.45
C HIS A 204 -5.77 -12.54 -12.77
N ASP A 205 -5.06 -11.99 -11.77
CA ASP A 205 -4.31 -10.73 -11.92
C ASP A 205 -3.28 -10.80 -13.07
N ILE A 206 -2.49 -11.88 -13.15
CA ILE A 206 -1.46 -12.02 -14.20
C ILE A 206 -2.06 -12.10 -15.60
N ILE A 207 -3.18 -12.85 -15.77
CA ILE A 207 -3.81 -12.99 -17.08
C ILE A 207 -4.60 -11.74 -17.48
N GLU A 208 -5.18 -11.02 -16.55
CA GLU A 208 -5.79 -9.70 -16.79
C GLU A 208 -4.73 -8.70 -17.24
N GLY A 209 -3.59 -8.65 -16.55
CA GLY A 209 -2.46 -7.83 -16.94
C GLY A 209 -1.84 -8.22 -18.28
N ALA A 210 -1.96 -9.50 -18.67
CA ALA A 210 -1.49 -10.01 -19.95
C ALA A 210 -2.42 -9.66 -21.12
N ILE A 211 -3.71 -9.59 -20.88
CA ILE A 211 -4.73 -9.19 -21.86
C ILE A 211 -4.70 -7.68 -22.05
N LEU A 212 -4.65 -6.95 -20.95
CA LEU A 212 -4.50 -5.50 -20.95
C LEU A 212 -3.01 -5.14 -21.05
N ASN A 213 -2.69 -4.15 -21.86
CA ASN A 213 -1.31 -3.67 -21.92
C ASN A 213 -0.97 -2.93 -20.60
N THR A 214 -0.21 -3.60 -19.71
CA THR A 214 0.04 -3.13 -18.35
C THR A 214 1.37 -2.42 -18.21
N GLY A 215 1.32 -1.17 -17.76
CA GLY A 215 2.47 -0.38 -17.34
C GLY A 215 2.60 -0.27 -15.82
N ALA A 216 3.57 0.52 -15.36
CA ALA A 216 3.81 0.82 -13.95
C ALA A 216 3.40 2.27 -13.63
N SER A 217 2.72 2.48 -12.50
CA SER A 217 2.29 3.82 -12.07
C SER A 217 3.30 4.53 -11.19
N GLY A 218 4.19 3.81 -10.51
CA GLY A 218 5.02 4.36 -9.43
C GLY A 218 4.23 4.86 -8.21
N VAL A 219 2.95 4.47 -8.09
CA VAL A 219 2.09 4.82 -6.94
C VAL A 219 2.13 3.69 -5.92
N PRO A 220 2.64 3.93 -4.70
CA PRO A 220 2.71 2.90 -3.68
C PRO A 220 1.35 2.61 -3.06
N VAL A 221 1.06 1.32 -2.89
CA VAL A 221 -0.07 0.78 -2.13
C VAL A 221 0.47 -0.09 -1.00
N TYR A 222 0.04 0.18 0.22
CA TYR A 222 0.49 -0.50 1.41
C TYR A 222 -0.48 -1.61 1.83
N GLU A 223 0.05 -2.79 2.12
CA GLU A 223 -0.69 -3.98 2.54
C GLU A 223 -0.16 -4.52 3.87
N ASP A 224 -1.05 -5.17 4.62
CA ASP A 224 -0.67 -5.76 5.89
C ASP A 224 0.13 -7.05 5.71
N ALA A 225 1.22 -7.16 6.47
CA ALA A 225 2.05 -8.35 6.51
C ALA A 225 1.34 -9.49 7.27
N PRO A 226 1.55 -10.75 6.85
CA PRO A 226 1.15 -11.90 7.65
C PRO A 226 1.82 -11.89 9.03
N LEU A 227 1.03 -12.09 10.09
CA LEU A 227 1.51 -12.02 11.46
C LEU A 227 2.19 -13.30 11.95
N CYS A 228 1.96 -14.43 11.27
CA CYS A 228 2.51 -15.72 11.65
C CYS A 228 2.72 -16.63 10.43
N PHE A 229 3.49 -17.71 10.61
CA PHE A 229 3.79 -18.70 9.58
C PHE A 229 2.52 -19.29 8.95
N SER A 230 1.53 -19.74 9.74
CA SER A 230 0.33 -20.36 9.20
C SER A 230 -0.50 -19.42 8.33
N SER A 231 -0.55 -18.13 8.69
CA SER A 231 -1.23 -17.10 7.90
C SER A 231 -0.52 -16.87 6.57
N ASN A 232 0.81 -16.75 6.60
CA ASN A 232 1.62 -16.62 5.40
C ASN A 232 1.52 -17.86 4.50
N GLU A 233 1.54 -19.06 5.09
CA GLU A 233 1.45 -20.33 4.38
C GLU A 233 0.12 -20.46 3.65
N ASN A 234 -1.00 -20.12 4.29
CA ASN A 234 -2.31 -20.11 3.63
C ASN A 234 -2.34 -19.19 2.40
N ARG A 235 -1.67 -18.02 2.48
CA ARG A 235 -1.54 -17.08 1.36
C ARG A 235 -0.66 -17.67 0.26
N ARG A 236 0.50 -18.20 0.61
CA ARG A 236 1.47 -18.84 -0.29
C ARG A 236 0.84 -19.99 -1.07
N LEU A 237 0.15 -20.89 -0.38
CA LEU A 237 -0.49 -22.06 -1.01
C LEU A 237 -1.61 -21.66 -1.98
N ARG A 238 -2.35 -20.60 -1.66
CA ARG A 238 -3.36 -20.04 -2.57
C ARG A 238 -2.73 -19.53 -3.86
N TRP A 239 -1.66 -18.74 -3.75
CA TRP A 239 -0.95 -18.19 -4.90
C TRP A 239 -0.35 -19.30 -5.76
N LYS A 240 0.43 -20.22 -5.16
CA LYS A 240 1.01 -21.35 -5.87
C LYS A 240 -0.03 -22.18 -6.62
N ARG A 241 -1.19 -22.46 -5.98
CA ARG A 241 -2.28 -23.14 -6.65
C ARG A 241 -2.83 -22.35 -7.84
N GLY A 242 -3.00 -21.05 -7.69
CA GLY A 242 -3.44 -20.17 -8.76
C GLY A 242 -2.47 -20.15 -9.93
N ASP A 243 -1.17 -20.10 -9.65
CA ASP A 243 -0.13 -20.07 -10.67
C ASP A 243 -0.08 -21.38 -11.49
N VAL A 244 -0.20 -22.55 -10.84
CA VAL A 244 -0.32 -23.84 -11.55
C VAL A 244 -1.58 -23.89 -12.41
N GLN A 245 -2.68 -23.32 -11.94
CA GLN A 245 -3.94 -23.29 -12.70
C GLN A 245 -3.91 -22.33 -13.90
N LEU A 246 -2.92 -21.44 -13.98
CA LEU A 246 -2.69 -20.57 -15.15
C LEU A 246 -1.93 -21.27 -16.28
N LEU A 247 -1.24 -22.39 -16.03
CA LEU A 247 -0.47 -23.09 -17.07
C LEU A 247 -1.29 -23.44 -18.33
N PRO A 248 -2.56 -23.88 -18.26
CA PRO A 248 -3.39 -24.10 -19.45
C PRO A 248 -3.69 -22.83 -20.27
N PHE A 249 -3.52 -21.65 -19.67
CA PHE A 249 -3.79 -20.36 -20.31
C PHE A 249 -2.56 -19.72 -20.97
N VAL A 250 -1.39 -20.36 -20.94
CA VAL A 250 -0.15 -19.84 -21.58
C VAL A 250 -0.34 -19.54 -23.07
N ASN A 251 -1.17 -20.33 -23.75
CA ASN A 251 -1.51 -20.13 -25.16
C ASN A 251 -2.88 -19.47 -25.38
N PHE A 252 -3.41 -18.80 -24.34
CA PHE A 252 -4.68 -18.11 -24.45
C PHE A 252 -4.62 -17.02 -25.55
N THR A 253 -5.74 -16.89 -26.28
CA THR A 253 -5.93 -15.84 -27.29
C THR A 253 -7.16 -15.03 -26.91
N ASN A 254 -7.10 -13.72 -27.08
CA ASN A 254 -8.22 -12.84 -26.78
C ASN A 254 -9.19 -12.81 -27.98
N PRO A 255 -10.42 -13.37 -27.83
CA PRO A 255 -11.38 -13.39 -28.94
C PRO A 255 -11.90 -12.00 -29.32
N LYS A 256 -11.86 -11.05 -28.40
CA LYS A 256 -12.27 -9.66 -28.66
C LYS A 256 -11.23 -8.83 -29.42
N GLU A 257 -9.99 -9.29 -29.47
CA GLU A 257 -8.90 -8.65 -30.19
C GLU A 257 -8.39 -9.55 -31.35
N ASN A 258 -9.28 -10.06 -32.20
CA ASN A 258 -8.94 -10.92 -33.34
C ASN A 258 -8.04 -12.11 -32.97
N ASN A 259 -8.31 -12.77 -31.85
CA ASN A 259 -7.50 -13.85 -31.31
C ASN A 259 -6.03 -13.50 -31.05
N LYS A 260 -5.78 -12.26 -30.66
CA LYS A 260 -4.45 -11.80 -30.25
C LYS A 260 -3.88 -12.69 -29.16
N LYS A 261 -2.65 -13.17 -29.36
CA LYS A 261 -1.94 -14.03 -28.42
C LYS A 261 -1.38 -13.20 -27.27
N ILE A 262 -1.35 -13.81 -26.08
CA ILE A 262 -0.64 -13.26 -24.91
C ILE A 262 0.84 -13.03 -25.26
N ASP A 263 1.37 -11.93 -24.80
CA ASP A 263 2.77 -11.55 -24.98
C ASP A 263 3.75 -12.57 -24.37
N LYS A 264 4.93 -12.70 -24.99
CA LYS A 264 5.97 -13.65 -24.60
C LYS A 264 6.42 -13.46 -23.15
N PHE A 265 6.47 -12.22 -22.65
CA PHE A 265 6.81 -11.91 -21.25
C PHE A 265 5.83 -12.56 -20.28
N TYR A 266 4.53 -12.39 -20.49
CA TYR A 266 3.51 -13.00 -19.63
C TYR A 266 3.45 -14.52 -19.76
N LYS A 267 3.71 -15.07 -20.94
CA LYS A 267 3.87 -16.53 -21.11
C LYS A 267 5.01 -17.07 -20.28
N PHE A 268 6.18 -16.41 -20.35
CA PHE A 268 7.32 -16.74 -19.51
C PHE A 268 6.96 -16.67 -18.04
N LEU A 269 6.31 -15.60 -17.60
CA LEU A 269 5.91 -15.40 -16.20
C LEU A 269 4.95 -16.50 -15.70
N MET A 270 3.94 -16.86 -16.50
CA MET A 270 2.99 -17.93 -16.15
C MET A 270 3.69 -19.28 -16.03
N VAL A 271 4.58 -19.62 -16.98
CA VAL A 271 5.35 -20.86 -16.96
C VAL A 271 6.29 -20.87 -15.75
N PHE A 272 7.06 -19.80 -15.56
CA PHE A 272 7.99 -19.67 -14.44
C PHE A 272 7.28 -19.81 -13.08
N ASN A 273 6.20 -19.05 -12.84
CA ASN A 273 5.46 -19.13 -11.59
C ASN A 273 4.81 -20.49 -11.39
N GLY A 274 4.20 -21.07 -12.43
CA GLY A 274 3.54 -22.37 -12.34
C GLY A 274 4.49 -23.50 -11.98
N PHE A 275 5.70 -23.52 -12.58
CA PHE A 275 6.71 -24.55 -12.29
C PHE A 275 7.57 -24.22 -11.06
N SER A 276 7.67 -22.95 -10.63
CA SER A 276 8.38 -22.57 -9.39
C SER A 276 7.83 -23.27 -8.15
N VAL A 277 6.60 -23.76 -8.21
CA VAL A 277 5.99 -24.58 -7.16
C VAL A 277 6.79 -25.86 -6.90
N LEU A 278 7.47 -26.39 -7.91
CA LEU A 278 8.31 -27.58 -7.79
C LEU A 278 9.72 -27.29 -7.25
N SER A 279 10.08 -26.05 -6.97
CA SER A 279 11.43 -25.69 -6.50
C SER A 279 11.82 -26.42 -5.21
N ALA A 280 10.96 -26.44 -4.19
CA ALA A 280 11.25 -27.14 -2.93
C ALA A 280 11.36 -28.67 -3.10
N PRO A 281 10.45 -29.37 -3.82
CA PRO A 281 10.65 -30.79 -4.17
C PRO A 281 11.95 -31.05 -4.91
N CYS A 282 12.30 -30.24 -5.90
CA CYS A 282 13.56 -30.42 -6.66
C CYS A 282 14.81 -30.20 -5.78
N PHE A 283 14.81 -29.15 -4.95
CA PHE A 283 15.91 -28.92 -4.01
C PHE A 283 16.07 -30.08 -3.01
N LEU A 284 14.96 -30.60 -2.47
CA LEU A 284 15.01 -31.75 -1.57
C LEU A 284 15.60 -33.01 -2.28
N ALA A 285 15.15 -33.25 -3.51
CA ALA A 285 15.69 -34.38 -4.31
C ALA A 285 17.19 -34.21 -4.57
N LEU A 286 17.63 -33.03 -5.00
CA LEU A 286 19.05 -32.73 -5.21
C LEU A 286 19.86 -32.82 -3.92
N PHE A 287 19.31 -32.39 -2.80
CA PHE A 287 19.96 -32.51 -1.48
C PHE A 287 20.19 -33.99 -1.10
N ILE A 288 19.16 -34.82 -1.27
CA ILE A 288 19.26 -36.26 -1.02
C ILE A 288 20.30 -36.91 -1.97
N LEU A 289 20.24 -36.58 -3.27
CA LEU A 289 21.21 -37.10 -4.25
C LEU A 289 22.65 -36.68 -3.94
N SER A 290 22.86 -35.43 -3.50
CA SER A 290 24.20 -34.97 -3.11
C SER A 290 24.76 -35.74 -1.91
N PHE A 291 23.91 -36.11 -0.98
CA PHE A 291 24.26 -36.92 0.17
C PHE A 291 24.56 -38.36 -0.25
N LEU A 292 23.71 -38.99 -1.08
CA LEU A 292 23.88 -40.34 -1.57
C LEU A 292 25.12 -40.49 -2.49
N SER A 293 25.48 -39.47 -3.23
CA SER A 293 26.66 -39.47 -4.11
C SER A 293 27.98 -39.43 -3.36
N ALA A 294 27.97 -39.20 -2.05
CA ALA A 294 29.12 -39.01 -1.20
C ALA A 294 30.18 -38.01 -1.75
N SER A 295 29.73 -37.06 -2.57
CA SER A 295 30.58 -36.02 -3.18
C SER A 295 30.52 -34.73 -2.34
N PRO A 296 31.59 -34.36 -1.61
CA PRO A 296 31.62 -33.13 -0.83
C PRO A 296 31.40 -31.86 -1.69
N THR A 297 31.94 -31.89 -2.91
CA THR A 297 31.80 -30.75 -3.85
C THR A 297 30.35 -30.56 -4.28
N PHE A 298 29.64 -31.64 -4.63
CA PHE A 298 28.24 -31.57 -5.03
C PHE A 298 27.37 -31.12 -3.86
N PHE A 299 27.61 -31.63 -2.66
CA PHE A 299 26.92 -31.20 -1.46
C PHE A 299 27.14 -29.69 -1.18
N ALA A 300 28.40 -29.23 -1.27
CA ALA A 300 28.74 -27.82 -1.07
C ALA A 300 28.02 -26.89 -2.09
N LEU A 301 27.95 -27.32 -3.37
CA LEU A 301 27.23 -26.57 -4.42
C LEU A 301 25.72 -26.46 -4.14
N ILE A 302 25.08 -27.53 -3.66
CA ILE A 302 23.65 -27.51 -3.31
C ILE A 302 23.41 -26.60 -2.11
N ILE A 303 24.25 -26.64 -1.09
CA ILE A 303 24.17 -25.73 0.06
C ILE A 303 24.39 -24.28 -0.39
N ALA A 304 25.41 -24.01 -1.21
CA ALA A 304 25.65 -22.67 -1.73
C ALA A 304 24.46 -22.15 -2.56
N ALA A 305 23.87 -23.01 -3.40
CA ALA A 305 22.66 -22.65 -4.17
C ALA A 305 21.46 -22.34 -3.25
N PHE A 306 21.33 -23.04 -2.13
CA PHE A 306 20.27 -22.78 -1.16
C PHE A 306 20.46 -21.44 -0.43
N PHE A 307 21.71 -21.08 -0.10
CA PHE A 307 22.08 -19.83 0.56
C PHE A 307 22.38 -18.68 -0.42
N THR A 308 21.90 -18.76 -1.67
CA THR A 308 22.19 -17.75 -2.72
C THR A 308 21.81 -16.34 -2.27
N ASN A 309 20.68 -16.14 -1.57
CA ASN A 309 20.28 -14.80 -1.09
C ASN A 309 21.26 -14.26 -0.05
N THR A 310 21.68 -15.09 0.91
CA THR A 310 22.68 -14.71 1.93
C THR A 310 24.01 -14.36 1.27
N ILE A 311 24.47 -15.17 0.30
CA ILE A 311 25.71 -14.93 -0.43
C ILE A 311 25.62 -13.63 -1.23
N PHE A 312 24.52 -13.42 -1.95
CA PHE A 312 24.30 -12.21 -2.75
C PHE A 312 24.31 -10.94 -1.88
N VAL A 313 23.58 -10.97 -0.75
CA VAL A 313 23.56 -9.85 0.20
C VAL A 313 24.92 -9.68 0.87
N GLY A 314 25.66 -10.76 1.12
CA GLY A 314 27.01 -10.70 1.63
C GLY A 314 27.96 -9.95 0.70
N VAL A 315 27.94 -10.33 -0.59
CA VAL A 315 28.81 -9.72 -1.60
C VAL A 315 28.40 -8.27 -1.89
N THR A 316 27.14 -8.02 -2.20
CA THR A 316 26.67 -6.66 -2.55
C THR A 316 26.77 -5.71 -1.37
N GLY A 317 26.35 -6.15 -0.18
CA GLY A 317 26.41 -5.33 1.02
C GLY A 317 27.84 -5.04 1.50
N PHE A 318 28.79 -5.92 1.19
CA PHE A 318 30.21 -5.62 1.44
C PHE A 318 30.68 -4.40 0.64
N PHE A 319 30.33 -4.32 -0.63
CA PHE A 319 30.62 -3.13 -1.44
C PHE A 319 29.86 -1.89 -0.97
N ASP A 320 28.58 -2.05 -0.55
CA ASP A 320 27.76 -0.93 -0.04
C ASP A 320 28.36 -0.30 1.23
N VAL A 321 29.06 -1.07 2.08
CA VAL A 321 29.74 -0.56 3.29
C VAL A 321 30.83 0.46 2.96
N PHE A 322 31.54 0.27 1.84
CA PHE A 322 32.57 1.25 1.42
C PHE A 322 31.98 2.56 0.89
N VAL A 323 30.72 2.58 0.51
CA VAL A 323 30.08 3.74 -0.10
C VAL A 323 29.17 4.47 0.88
N ASN A 324 28.20 3.81 1.49
CA ASN A 324 27.14 4.48 2.22
C ASN A 324 26.52 3.70 3.40
N LEU A 325 26.85 2.44 3.61
CA LEU A 325 26.17 1.61 4.61
C LEU A 325 27.00 1.46 5.89
N SER A 326 26.38 1.64 7.06
CA SER A 326 27.07 1.32 8.31
C SER A 326 27.31 -0.20 8.45
N VAL A 327 28.47 -0.60 9.00
CA VAL A 327 28.81 -2.00 9.28
C VAL A 327 27.71 -2.69 10.09
N SER A 328 27.12 -2.00 11.06
CA SER A 328 26.01 -2.53 11.88
C SER A 328 24.77 -2.85 11.03
N ALA A 329 24.43 -1.99 10.08
CA ALA A 329 23.27 -2.21 9.17
C ALA A 329 23.56 -3.40 8.22
N TYR A 330 24.77 -3.48 7.69
CA TYR A 330 25.21 -4.61 6.87
C TYR A 330 25.10 -5.94 7.61
N VAL A 331 25.68 -6.04 8.82
CA VAL A 331 25.61 -7.28 9.64
C VAL A 331 24.17 -7.66 9.96
N LYS A 332 23.31 -6.70 10.32
CA LYS A 332 21.88 -6.94 10.56
C LYS A 332 21.17 -7.49 9.31
N ARG A 333 21.44 -6.91 8.14
CA ARG A 333 20.86 -7.36 6.87
C ARG A 333 21.31 -8.77 6.53
N LEU A 334 22.62 -9.04 6.61
CA LEU A 334 23.20 -10.35 6.35
C LEU A 334 22.66 -11.43 7.31
N THR A 335 22.62 -11.14 8.61
CA THR A 335 22.05 -12.04 9.62
C THR A 335 20.58 -12.35 9.35
N LYS A 336 19.81 -11.35 8.94
CA LYS A 336 18.39 -11.52 8.62
C LYS A 336 18.19 -12.48 7.43
N GLU A 337 18.95 -12.32 6.35
CA GLU A 337 18.85 -13.22 5.19
C GLU A 337 19.36 -14.63 5.52
N PHE A 338 20.44 -14.75 6.28
CA PHE A 338 20.91 -16.05 6.77
C PHE A 338 19.84 -16.79 7.60
N ILE A 339 19.16 -16.12 8.52
CA ILE A 339 18.08 -16.73 9.31
C ILE A 339 16.93 -17.19 8.41
N LYS A 340 16.58 -16.44 7.37
CA LYS A 340 15.52 -16.81 6.41
C LYS A 340 15.92 -18.06 5.61
N ASP A 341 17.11 -18.08 5.04
CA ASP A 341 17.62 -19.21 4.26
C ASP A 341 17.75 -20.45 5.16
N PHE A 342 18.29 -20.31 6.38
CA PHE A 342 18.38 -21.39 7.36
C PHE A 342 17.00 -21.93 7.75
N PHE A 343 16.02 -21.05 8.02
CA PHE A 343 14.64 -21.46 8.28
C PHE A 343 14.07 -22.22 7.08
N GLY A 344 14.32 -21.74 5.87
CA GLY A 344 13.93 -22.41 4.63
C GLY A 344 14.51 -23.79 4.50
N LEU A 345 15.80 -23.98 4.84
CA LEU A 345 16.49 -25.28 4.83
C LEU A 345 15.86 -26.26 5.83
N VAL A 346 15.63 -25.82 7.06
CA VAL A 346 14.98 -26.65 8.10
C VAL A 346 13.57 -27.05 7.68
N MET A 347 12.83 -26.14 7.04
CA MET A 347 11.47 -26.39 6.58
C MET A 347 11.39 -27.02 5.18
N LEU A 348 12.50 -27.30 4.53
CA LEU A 348 12.55 -27.83 3.17
C LEU A 348 11.73 -29.12 2.99
N PRO A 349 11.80 -30.13 3.88
CA PRO A 349 10.97 -31.33 3.75
C PRO A 349 9.47 -31.03 3.80
N TYR A 350 9.05 -30.12 4.70
CA TYR A 350 7.67 -29.68 4.80
C TYR A 350 7.22 -28.99 3.50
N PHE A 351 7.99 -28.01 3.01
CA PHE A 351 7.65 -27.31 1.78
C PHE A 351 7.64 -28.23 0.58
N ALA A 352 8.57 -29.19 0.49
CA ALA A 352 8.61 -30.15 -0.62
C ALA A 352 7.34 -31.00 -0.69
N VAL A 353 6.89 -31.55 0.43
CA VAL A 353 5.66 -32.38 0.50
C VAL A 353 4.43 -31.53 0.19
N VAL A 354 4.30 -30.36 0.81
CA VAL A 354 3.11 -29.51 0.66
C VAL A 354 3.04 -28.91 -0.75
N ASP A 355 4.17 -28.50 -1.32
CA ASP A 355 4.21 -27.93 -2.67
C ASP A 355 3.92 -28.98 -3.75
N LEU A 356 4.46 -30.21 -3.59
CA LEU A 356 4.14 -31.32 -4.47
C LEU A 356 2.65 -31.68 -4.41
N TYR A 357 2.06 -31.69 -3.20
CA TYR A 357 0.63 -31.88 -3.01
C TYR A 357 -0.17 -30.78 -3.71
N VAL A 358 0.20 -29.51 -3.52
CA VAL A 358 -0.49 -28.37 -4.17
C VAL A 358 -0.39 -28.44 -5.69
N PHE A 359 0.80 -28.78 -6.22
CA PHE A 359 0.99 -28.96 -7.65
C PHE A 359 0.08 -30.07 -8.19
N THR A 360 0.13 -31.26 -7.59
CA THR A 360 -0.69 -32.43 -8.01
C THR A 360 -2.18 -32.14 -7.96
N VAL A 361 -2.66 -31.60 -6.83
CA VAL A 361 -4.10 -31.23 -6.68
C VAL A 361 -4.50 -30.17 -7.69
N SER A 362 -3.64 -29.19 -7.98
CA SER A 362 -3.95 -28.16 -8.96
C SER A 362 -4.03 -28.68 -10.38
N VAL A 363 -3.14 -29.57 -10.76
CA VAL A 363 -3.16 -30.27 -12.06
C VAL A 363 -4.44 -31.12 -12.18
N VAL A 364 -4.75 -31.95 -11.17
CA VAL A 364 -5.98 -32.77 -11.19
C VAL A 364 -7.24 -31.92 -11.29
N ARG A 365 -7.31 -30.82 -10.54
CA ARG A 365 -8.46 -29.88 -10.63
C ARG A 365 -8.54 -29.21 -11.99
N SER A 366 -7.41 -28.82 -12.58
CA SER A 366 -7.37 -28.23 -13.92
C SER A 366 -7.85 -29.20 -14.99
N LEU A 367 -7.47 -30.47 -14.91
CA LEU A 367 -7.88 -31.53 -15.82
C LEU A 367 -9.38 -31.90 -15.65
N THR A 368 -9.82 -32.05 -14.39
CA THR A 368 -11.22 -32.43 -14.08
C THR A 368 -12.18 -31.25 -14.11
N LYS A 369 -11.68 -30.02 -14.18
CA LYS A 369 -12.46 -28.75 -14.15
C LYS A 369 -13.35 -28.63 -12.90
N LYS A 370 -13.01 -29.29 -11.78
CA LYS A 370 -13.77 -29.28 -10.53
C LYS A 370 -13.05 -28.46 -9.46
N ASN A 371 -13.84 -27.73 -8.66
CA ASN A 371 -13.35 -27.02 -7.46
C ASN A 371 -12.19 -26.05 -7.67
N LEU A 372 -12.09 -25.42 -8.84
CA LEU A 372 -10.99 -24.53 -9.20
C LEU A 372 -10.96 -23.26 -8.33
N LEU A 373 -12.11 -22.68 -8.01
CA LEU A 373 -12.23 -21.47 -7.18
C LEU A 373 -12.37 -21.72 -5.67
N LEU A 374 -12.23 -22.97 -5.20
CA LEU A 374 -12.31 -23.27 -3.78
C LEU A 374 -11.07 -22.75 -3.05
N TRP A 375 -11.23 -21.78 -2.14
CA TRP A 375 -10.18 -21.28 -1.26
C TRP A 375 -10.76 -20.74 0.05
N LYS A 376 -9.90 -20.64 1.07
CA LYS A 376 -10.24 -19.93 2.32
C LYS A 376 -9.69 -18.51 2.25
N PRO A 377 -10.46 -17.49 2.67
CA PRO A 377 -9.96 -16.13 2.75
C PRO A 377 -8.70 -16.05 3.61
N PHE A 378 -7.77 -15.19 3.21
CA PHE A 378 -6.65 -14.82 4.06
C PHE A 378 -7.20 -13.90 5.15
N PHE A 379 -7.06 -14.34 6.39
CA PHE A 379 -7.14 -13.45 7.55
C PHE A 379 -5.73 -13.30 8.07
N ALA A 380 -5.26 -12.05 8.18
CA ALA A 380 -3.98 -11.71 8.79
C ALA A 380 -3.98 -12.11 10.27
N GLY A 381 -4.17 -13.33 10.63
CA GLY A 381 -4.29 -13.95 11.93
C GLY A 381 -4.82 -12.99 13.01
N ARG A 382 -5.97 -13.26 13.62
CA ARG A 382 -6.31 -12.55 14.85
C ARG A 382 -5.18 -12.81 15.84
N VAL A 383 -4.34 -11.81 16.09
CA VAL A 383 -3.62 -11.79 17.34
C VAL A 383 -4.72 -11.87 18.38
N ARG A 384 -4.83 -13.03 19.07
CA ARG A 384 -5.68 -13.14 20.25
C ARG A 384 -5.36 -11.89 21.05
N GLU A 385 -6.31 -10.99 21.25
CA GLU A 385 -6.15 -9.84 22.13
C GLU A 385 -5.91 -10.39 23.54
N LYS A 386 -4.68 -10.84 23.77
CA LYS A 386 -4.16 -10.87 25.12
C LYS A 386 -4.05 -9.41 25.51
N LYS A 387 -4.89 -8.97 26.49
CA LYS A 387 -4.86 -7.69 27.18
C LYS A 387 -3.88 -6.71 26.54
N LYS A 388 -4.37 -5.60 25.98
CA LYS A 388 -3.63 -4.53 25.29
C LYS A 388 -2.12 -4.54 25.61
N ARG A 389 -1.36 -5.39 24.94
CA ARG A 389 0.09 -5.27 24.94
C ARG A 389 0.35 -4.06 24.08
N LYS A 390 0.77 -2.98 24.71
CA LYS A 390 1.24 -1.77 24.05
C LYS A 390 2.04 -2.16 22.82
N ILE A 391 1.67 -1.62 21.66
CA ILE A 391 2.35 -1.91 20.40
C ILE A 391 3.71 -1.22 20.49
N LYS A 392 4.77 -1.95 20.80
CA LYS A 392 6.11 -1.39 21.05
C LYS A 392 6.58 -0.40 19.96
N GLY A 393 6.17 -0.57 18.71
CA GLY A 393 6.50 0.34 17.62
C GLY A 393 5.73 1.66 17.66
N ALA A 394 4.43 1.63 17.93
CA ALA A 394 3.62 2.85 18.05
C ALA A 394 3.99 3.62 19.33
N ASP A 395 4.24 2.92 20.45
CA ASP A 395 4.73 3.53 21.69
C ASP A 395 6.12 4.15 21.50
N TYR A 396 7.00 3.51 20.70
CA TYR A 396 8.31 4.05 20.36
C TYR A 396 8.18 5.33 19.53
N LEU A 397 7.40 5.32 18.46
CA LEU A 397 7.15 6.51 17.63
C LEU A 397 6.47 7.62 18.43
N LEU A 398 5.48 7.28 19.26
CA LEU A 398 4.81 8.24 20.11
C LEU A 398 5.77 8.83 21.17
N SER A 399 6.68 8.01 21.72
CA SER A 399 7.69 8.50 22.67
C SER A 399 8.67 9.47 22.00
N HIS A 400 9.05 9.22 20.74
CA HIS A 400 9.87 10.14 19.95
C HIS A 400 9.11 11.42 19.61
N ALA A 401 7.85 11.31 19.17
CA ALA A 401 7.00 12.48 18.93
C ALA A 401 6.87 13.36 20.19
N LYS A 402 6.66 12.74 21.38
CA LYS A 402 6.65 13.44 22.67
C LYS A 402 8.00 14.11 22.98
N LEU A 403 9.10 13.45 22.65
CA LEU A 403 10.44 14.03 22.87
C LEU A 403 10.69 15.22 21.93
N MET A 404 10.33 15.09 20.64
CA MET A 404 10.43 16.19 19.67
C MET A 404 9.51 17.37 20.06
N TYR A 405 8.30 17.09 20.51
CA TYR A 405 7.37 18.13 20.97
C TYR A 405 7.90 18.91 22.17
N LYS A 406 8.72 18.29 23.04
CA LYS A 406 9.38 19.00 24.15
C LYS A 406 10.25 20.16 23.70
N TYR A 407 10.89 20.07 22.54
CA TYR A 407 11.65 21.19 21.98
C TYR A 407 10.78 22.44 21.84
N PHE A 408 9.60 22.29 21.26
CA PHE A 408 8.67 23.40 21.01
C PHE A 408 7.97 23.90 22.29
N THR A 409 7.92 23.10 23.36
CA THR A 409 7.21 23.43 24.61
C THR A 409 8.14 23.84 25.76
N PHE A 410 9.42 23.54 25.65
CA PHE A 410 10.40 23.88 26.69
C PHE A 410 10.70 25.38 26.75
N VAL A 411 10.67 26.05 25.61
CA VAL A 411 10.87 27.50 25.52
C VAL A 411 9.55 28.20 25.88
N LYS A 412 9.60 29.09 26.86
CA LYS A 412 8.41 29.87 27.27
C LYS A 412 8.05 30.99 26.30
N ASN A 413 8.92 31.27 25.31
CA ASN A 413 8.66 32.29 24.30
C ASN A 413 7.74 31.73 23.21
N PRO A 414 6.71 32.46 22.75
CA PRO A 414 5.86 32.03 21.63
C PRO A 414 6.63 31.89 20.30
N LEU A 415 7.77 32.59 20.15
CA LEU A 415 8.66 32.44 18.99
C LEU A 415 9.74 31.40 19.34
N VAL A 416 9.72 30.27 18.64
CA VAL A 416 10.66 29.17 18.86
C VAL A 416 12.01 29.50 18.25
N PRO A 417 13.13 29.33 18.98
CA PRO A 417 14.49 29.48 18.44
C PRO A 417 14.76 28.52 17.28
N ASP A 418 15.71 28.88 16.39
CA ASP A 418 16.10 28.05 15.27
C ASP A 418 16.74 26.73 15.71
N ASN A 419 17.63 26.79 16.68
CA ASN A 419 18.34 25.61 17.15
C ASN A 419 18.75 25.71 18.63
N PHE A 420 19.19 24.56 19.13
CA PHE A 420 19.72 24.41 20.48
C PHE A 420 21.09 23.75 20.43
N THR A 421 22.09 24.44 20.96
CA THR A 421 23.47 23.93 21.06
C THR A 421 23.59 22.99 22.25
N VAL A 422 23.87 21.70 22.00
CA VAL A 422 23.96 20.67 23.04
C VAL A 422 25.27 20.74 23.83
N LEU A 423 26.39 21.04 23.15
CA LEU A 423 27.73 21.07 23.74
C LEU A 423 28.43 22.39 23.39
N PRO A 424 29.30 22.89 24.27
CA PRO A 424 29.73 22.37 25.59
C PRO A 424 28.70 22.61 26.72
N LYS A 425 27.80 23.57 26.53
CA LYS A 425 26.74 23.90 27.49
C LYS A 425 25.46 24.14 26.68
N GLY A 426 24.41 23.44 27.02
CA GLY A 426 23.13 23.59 26.34
C GLY A 426 22.65 25.03 26.35
N ASP A 427 22.40 25.60 25.16
CA ASP A 427 21.89 26.96 25.02
C ASP A 427 21.06 27.11 23.73
N TYR A 428 20.07 28.00 23.78
CA TYR A 428 19.24 28.35 22.65
C TYR A 428 19.85 29.52 21.88
N GLN A 429 19.77 29.44 20.55
CA GLN A 429 20.07 30.62 19.74
C GLN A 429 18.94 31.65 19.89
N ASN A 430 19.31 32.94 19.85
CA ASN A 430 18.36 34.03 20.06
C ASN A 430 17.66 34.48 18.76
N TYR A 431 17.58 33.63 17.76
CA TYR A 431 16.92 33.96 16.49
C TYR A 431 15.97 32.87 16.02
N THR A 432 14.97 33.27 15.23
CA THR A 432 13.96 32.43 14.63
C THR A 432 13.71 32.82 13.19
N SER A 433 13.09 31.90 12.41
CA SER A 433 12.65 32.13 11.04
C SER A 433 11.16 31.84 10.86
N PRO A 434 10.52 32.31 9.77
CA PRO A 434 9.15 31.94 9.46
C PRO A 434 8.94 30.43 9.39
N THR A 435 9.91 29.64 8.90
CA THR A 435 9.88 28.18 8.92
C THR A 435 9.79 27.64 10.34
N ASN A 436 10.60 28.13 11.28
CA ASN A 436 10.58 27.67 12.68
C ASN A 436 9.25 27.99 13.37
N ILE A 437 8.73 29.18 13.12
CA ILE A 437 7.40 29.60 13.62
C ILE A 437 6.32 28.67 13.05
N GLY A 438 6.36 28.38 11.75
CA GLY A 438 5.46 27.45 11.08
C GLY A 438 5.54 26.03 11.67
N PHE A 439 6.74 25.51 11.92
CA PHE A 439 6.92 24.21 12.55
C PHE A 439 6.43 24.18 14.01
N SER A 440 6.54 25.27 14.74
CA SER A 440 5.93 25.35 16.07
C SER A 440 4.41 25.18 15.99
N ILE A 441 3.75 25.87 15.08
CA ILE A 441 2.29 25.74 14.83
C ILE A 441 1.94 24.28 14.44
N LEU A 442 2.66 23.69 13.48
CA LEU A 442 2.45 22.31 13.05
C LEU A 442 2.70 21.29 14.17
N SER A 443 3.65 21.57 15.06
CA SER A 443 3.94 20.70 16.21
C SER A 443 2.76 20.65 17.19
N ASP A 444 2.11 21.79 17.46
CA ASP A 444 0.94 21.86 18.33
C ASP A 444 -0.29 21.18 17.70
N VAL A 445 -0.52 21.35 16.38
CA VAL A 445 -1.55 20.61 15.64
C VAL A 445 -1.30 19.10 15.73
N SER A 446 -0.06 18.68 15.44
CA SER A 446 0.31 17.26 15.46
C SER A 446 0.21 16.64 16.86
N ALA A 447 0.62 17.39 17.89
CA ALA A 447 0.56 16.96 19.28
C ALA A 447 -0.90 16.78 19.73
N SER A 448 -1.81 17.63 19.29
CA SER A 448 -3.24 17.49 19.55
C SER A 448 -3.83 16.25 18.86
N ILE A 449 -3.49 16.02 17.58
CA ILE A 449 -3.94 14.84 16.83
C ILE A 449 -3.42 13.54 17.45
N LEU A 450 -2.19 13.54 17.95
CA LEU A 450 -1.56 12.39 18.60
C LEU A 450 -1.93 12.23 20.07
N GLU A 451 -2.82 13.06 20.59
CA GLU A 451 -3.24 13.07 22.01
C GLU A 451 -2.04 13.23 22.97
N ILE A 452 -0.99 13.94 22.53
CA ILE A 452 0.16 14.33 23.36
C ILE A 452 -0.22 15.51 24.27
N THR A 453 -1.04 16.41 23.74
CA THR A 453 -1.66 17.53 24.46
C THR A 453 -3.15 17.59 24.12
N ASP A 454 -3.94 18.25 24.94
CA ASP A 454 -5.36 18.45 24.65
C ASP A 454 -5.57 19.56 23.60
N TYR A 455 -6.75 19.56 22.99
CA TYR A 455 -7.11 20.47 21.90
C TYR A 455 -7.05 21.96 22.32
N GLU A 456 -7.57 22.31 23.52
CA GLU A 456 -7.62 23.70 23.97
C GLU A 456 -6.21 24.23 24.31
N THR A 457 -5.37 23.41 24.92
CA THR A 457 -3.96 23.76 25.16
C THR A 457 -3.21 23.99 23.86
N ALA A 458 -3.35 23.10 22.87
CA ALA A 458 -2.74 23.27 21.55
C ALA A 458 -3.25 24.53 20.86
N LYS A 459 -4.56 24.77 20.87
CA LYS A 459 -5.20 25.96 20.29
C LYS A 459 -4.68 27.26 20.88
N ASN A 460 -4.57 27.32 22.22
CA ASN A 460 -4.05 28.51 22.92
C ASN A 460 -2.58 28.77 22.58
N ARG A 461 -1.76 27.72 22.45
CA ARG A 461 -0.35 27.86 22.06
C ARG A 461 -0.23 28.36 20.61
N VAL A 462 -0.99 27.76 19.68
CA VAL A 462 -1.02 28.24 18.28
C VAL A 462 -1.48 29.70 18.20
N LYS A 463 -2.49 30.08 18.97
CA LYS A 463 -2.94 31.49 19.03
C LYS A 463 -1.82 32.41 19.48
N ASN A 464 -1.13 32.09 20.58
CA ASN A 464 -0.03 32.90 21.10
C ASN A 464 1.12 33.01 20.09
N THR A 465 1.46 31.91 19.41
CA THR A 465 2.51 31.89 18.37
C THR A 465 2.07 32.74 17.16
N LEU A 466 0.83 32.63 16.75
CA LEU A 466 0.26 33.42 15.64
C LEU A 466 0.23 34.90 15.97
N ASP A 467 -0.27 35.29 17.15
CA ASP A 467 -0.32 36.69 17.59
C ASP A 467 1.10 37.30 17.65
N ALA A 468 2.07 36.53 18.13
CA ALA A 468 3.47 36.97 18.13
C ALA A 468 4.03 37.12 16.70
N ALA A 469 3.78 36.18 15.81
CA ALA A 469 4.24 36.22 14.42
C ALA A 469 3.58 37.37 13.64
N LEU A 470 2.29 37.63 13.87
CA LEU A 470 1.57 38.72 13.21
C LEU A 470 2.05 40.11 13.68
N SER A 471 2.62 40.21 14.89
CA SER A 471 3.20 41.45 15.42
C SER A 471 4.61 41.77 14.89
N LEU A 472 5.26 40.84 14.16
CA LEU A 472 6.58 41.07 13.58
C LEU A 472 6.52 42.06 12.42
N GLU A 473 7.61 42.83 12.25
CA GLU A 473 7.78 43.69 11.09
C GLU A 473 7.81 42.90 9.80
N LYS A 474 7.19 43.43 8.74
CA LYS A 474 7.00 42.72 7.46
C LYS A 474 7.41 43.59 6.29
N PHE A 475 7.82 42.94 5.22
CA PHE A 475 8.02 43.59 3.93
C PHE A 475 6.95 43.11 2.94
N ASN A 476 6.08 44.00 2.48
CA ASN A 476 4.98 43.69 1.57
C ASN A 476 4.13 42.48 2.02
N GLY A 477 3.77 42.41 3.30
CA GLY A 477 3.02 41.31 3.89
C GLY A 477 3.83 40.06 4.25
N HIS A 478 5.06 39.92 3.76
CA HIS A 478 5.94 38.80 4.06
C HIS A 478 6.84 39.05 5.26
N LEU A 479 7.07 38.00 6.05
CA LEU A 479 8.04 38.01 7.13
C LEU A 479 9.47 38.02 6.56
N PHE A 480 10.37 38.74 7.23
CA PHE A 480 11.83 38.62 6.98
C PHE A 480 12.34 37.24 7.36
N ASN A 481 13.50 36.86 6.84
CA ASN A 481 14.06 35.53 7.05
C ASN A 481 14.44 35.26 8.51
N TRP A 482 14.96 36.27 9.21
CA TRP A 482 15.43 36.12 10.58
C TRP A 482 14.95 37.25 11.50
N TYR A 483 14.56 36.84 12.73
CA TYR A 483 14.18 37.75 13.81
C TYR A 483 14.88 37.36 15.10
N ASP A 484 15.27 38.34 15.91
CA ASP A 484 15.63 38.11 17.29
C ASP A 484 14.39 37.68 18.09
N VAL A 485 14.50 36.61 18.84
CA VAL A 485 13.38 36.01 19.58
C VAL A 485 12.89 36.88 20.73
N ASN A 486 13.80 37.67 21.32
CA ASN A 486 13.51 38.51 22.49
C ASN A 486 13.02 39.91 22.10
N THR A 487 13.72 40.57 21.18
CA THR A 487 13.39 41.94 20.75
C THR A 487 12.33 41.97 19.65
N LYS A 488 12.13 40.84 18.96
CA LYS A 488 11.24 40.68 17.79
C LYS A 488 11.64 41.54 16.59
N SER A 489 12.84 42.08 16.58
CA SER A 489 13.38 42.88 15.48
C SER A 489 13.95 41.98 14.39
N PRO A 490 13.81 42.36 13.11
CA PRO A 490 14.47 41.64 12.03
C PRO A 490 15.99 41.74 12.17
N LEU A 491 16.70 40.68 11.77
CA LEU A 491 18.14 40.60 11.79
C LEU A 491 18.74 40.89 10.41
N GLU A 492 19.84 41.66 10.39
CA GLU A 492 20.55 41.95 9.15
C GLU A 492 21.38 40.73 8.65
N PRO A 493 21.46 40.53 7.34
CA PRO A 493 20.79 41.30 6.28
C PRO A 493 19.29 40.97 6.20
N CYS A 494 18.47 42.04 6.14
CA CYS A 494 17.00 41.88 6.01
C CYS A 494 16.64 41.43 4.60
N PHE A 495 16.16 40.22 4.45
CA PHE A 495 15.62 39.69 3.19
C PHE A 495 14.41 38.79 3.44
N VAL A 496 13.61 38.60 2.42
CA VAL A 496 12.47 37.67 2.44
C VAL A 496 12.85 36.38 1.72
N SER A 497 12.74 35.25 2.41
CA SER A 497 12.93 33.92 1.84
C SER A 497 11.62 33.38 1.32
N SER A 498 11.56 33.02 0.03
CA SER A 498 10.37 32.41 -0.56
C SER A 498 10.06 31.03 0.06
N VAL A 499 11.09 30.27 0.42
CA VAL A 499 10.96 28.95 1.06
C VAL A 499 10.38 29.10 2.46
N ASP A 500 10.92 30.02 3.26
CA ASP A 500 10.44 30.24 4.64
C ASP A 500 9.03 30.80 4.66
N SER A 501 8.70 31.73 3.76
CA SER A 501 7.34 32.23 3.58
C SER A 501 6.38 31.12 3.20
N ALA A 502 6.75 30.25 2.26
CA ALA A 502 5.90 29.14 1.85
C ALA A 502 5.66 28.12 2.98
N ASN A 503 6.70 27.79 3.76
CA ASN A 503 6.57 26.92 4.93
C ASN A 503 5.65 27.51 5.99
N PHE A 504 5.79 28.79 6.28
CA PHE A 504 4.92 29.50 7.23
C PHE A 504 3.46 29.51 6.76
N ILE A 505 3.20 29.92 5.52
CA ILE A 505 1.85 29.93 4.93
C ILE A 505 1.23 28.52 4.94
N THR A 506 2.00 27.51 4.60
CA THR A 506 1.53 26.10 4.66
C THR A 506 1.10 25.71 6.08
N ALA A 507 1.88 26.10 7.09
CA ALA A 507 1.54 25.84 8.48
C ALA A 507 0.26 26.56 8.92
N LEU A 508 0.08 27.80 8.47
CA LEU A 508 -1.14 28.60 8.71
C LEU A 508 -2.37 27.93 8.10
N ILE A 509 -2.26 27.45 6.85
CA ILE A 509 -3.36 26.75 6.18
C ILE A 509 -3.76 25.48 6.95
N VAL A 510 -2.79 24.70 7.41
CA VAL A 510 -3.06 23.51 8.23
C VAL A 510 -3.73 23.86 9.56
N ALA A 511 -3.25 24.90 10.25
CA ALA A 511 -3.84 25.35 11.50
C ALA A 511 -5.28 25.86 11.30
N ARG A 512 -5.53 26.58 10.22
CA ARG A 512 -6.86 27.08 9.83
C ARG A 512 -7.88 25.96 9.61
N GLU A 513 -7.45 24.87 8.98
CA GLU A 513 -8.31 23.71 8.73
C GLU A 513 -8.54 22.86 9.99
N TYR A 514 -7.59 22.86 10.92
CA TYR A 514 -7.70 22.07 12.14
C TYR A 514 -8.43 22.82 13.27
N PHE A 515 -8.11 24.09 13.49
CA PHE A 515 -8.73 24.91 14.53
C PHE A 515 -9.86 25.80 13.96
N SER A 516 -10.94 25.88 14.70
CA SER A 516 -12.07 26.79 14.36
C SER A 516 -11.99 28.10 15.12
N GLY A 517 -12.83 29.08 14.74
CA GLY A 517 -13.01 30.34 15.46
C GLY A 517 -11.91 31.37 15.19
N ASP A 518 -11.25 31.86 16.26
CA ASP A 518 -10.32 32.99 16.18
C ASP A 518 -9.08 32.71 15.33
N ILE A 519 -8.51 31.50 15.40
CA ILE A 519 -7.36 31.11 14.59
C ILE A 519 -7.71 31.15 13.11
N LYS A 520 -8.85 30.57 12.75
CA LYS A 520 -9.31 30.58 11.35
C LYS A 520 -9.47 32.02 10.82
N ARG A 521 -10.10 32.91 11.60
CA ARG A 521 -10.28 34.32 11.22
C ARG A 521 -8.94 35.04 11.04
N ALA A 522 -8.03 34.90 12.01
CA ALA A 522 -6.72 35.54 11.97
C ALA A 522 -5.87 35.07 10.78
N VAL A 523 -5.93 33.77 10.44
CA VAL A 523 -5.24 33.24 9.25
C VAL A 523 -5.90 33.75 7.97
N ASP A 524 -7.25 33.75 7.89
CA ASP A 524 -7.98 34.25 6.70
C ASP A 524 -7.70 35.76 6.46
N GLU A 525 -7.52 36.55 7.51
CA GLU A 525 -7.10 37.95 7.40
C GLU A 525 -5.66 38.07 6.89
N TYR A 526 -4.72 37.32 7.46
CA TYR A 526 -3.33 37.35 7.03
C TYR A 526 -3.15 36.90 5.57
N LEU A 527 -3.88 35.89 5.10
CA LEU A 527 -3.79 35.41 3.73
C LEU A 527 -4.39 36.37 2.68
N LYS A 528 -5.07 37.44 3.10
CA LYS A 528 -5.57 38.50 2.22
C LYS A 528 -4.58 39.66 2.03
N THR A 529 -3.62 39.78 2.93
CA THR A 529 -2.55 40.80 2.86
C THR A 529 -1.36 40.30 2.05
#